data_169d2dda8217719148c0852379238f53
#
_entry.id   169d2dda8217719148c0852379238f53
#
_cell.length_a   1.000
_cell.length_b   1.000
_cell.length_c   1.000
_cell.angle_alpha   90.00
_cell.angle_beta   90.00
_cell.angle_gamma   90.00
#
_symmetry.space_group_name_H-M   'P 1'
#
loop_
_entity.id
_entity.type
_entity.pdbx_description
1 polymer ?
#
loop_
_entity_poly.entity_id
_entity_poly.type
_entity_poly.pdbx_seq_one_letter_code
_entity_poly.pdbx_strand_id
1 'polypeptide(L)'
;GQLAQMNLGRRIQGFDGRPDLFEGKEHPRKSVGHKNIFFDTLVHDTGGLELLVRNQGSQQVVMGLDDPYPLGEMESEQQSSYPGKILDLAMERKILTPTQCDAIWEDNVIQWLCGDNPEVKQKLVNRILGNS
;
A
#
# COMPACT_ATOMS: atom_id res chain seq x y z
N GLY A 1 1.04 -5.14 -4.73
CA GLY A 1 0.90 -5.42 -3.28
C GLY A 1 0.38 -6.82 -2.98
N GLN A 2 -0.61 -7.32 -3.71
CA GLN A 2 -1.33 -8.56 -3.37
C GLN A 2 -0.44 -9.81 -3.31
N LEU A 3 0.42 -10.04 -4.29
CA LEU A 3 1.31 -11.21 -4.32
C LEU A 3 2.28 -11.29 -3.13
N ALA A 4 2.79 -10.16 -2.68
CA ALA A 4 3.70 -10.11 -1.53
C ALA A 4 3.00 -10.60 -0.25
N GLN A 5 1.71 -10.25 -0.09
CA GLN A 5 0.91 -10.64 1.07
C GLN A 5 0.50 -12.12 1.04
N MET A 6 0.07 -12.61 -0.10
CA MET A 6 -0.32 -14.02 -0.27
C MET A 6 0.85 -14.99 -0.03
N ASN A 7 2.08 -14.59 -0.36
CA ASN A 7 3.27 -15.42 -0.19
C ASN A 7 3.98 -15.28 1.15
N LEU A 8 3.56 -14.34 2.02
CA LEU A 8 4.26 -14.06 3.27
C LEU A 8 4.32 -15.30 4.18
N GLY A 9 3.22 -16.02 4.36
CA GLY A 9 3.17 -17.25 5.16
C GLY A 9 4.12 -18.32 4.64
N ARG A 10 4.17 -18.54 3.32
CA ARG A 10 5.10 -19.49 2.69
C ARG A 10 6.56 -19.10 2.90
N ARG A 11 6.88 -17.79 2.81
CA ARG A 11 8.24 -17.30 3.05
C ARG A 11 8.68 -17.50 4.50
N ILE A 12 7.78 -17.27 5.47
CA ILE A 12 8.01 -17.52 6.89
C ILE A 12 8.29 -19.01 7.12
N GLN A 13 7.41 -19.88 6.61
CA GLN A 13 7.58 -21.32 6.72
C GLN A 13 8.90 -21.81 6.13
N GLY A 14 9.30 -21.25 4.98
CA GLY A 14 10.60 -21.56 4.37
C GLY A 14 11.78 -21.06 5.20
N PHE A 15 11.67 -19.88 5.79
CA PHE A 15 12.70 -19.31 6.67
C PHE A 15 12.90 -20.17 7.92
N ASP A 16 11.81 -20.58 8.56
CA ASP A 16 11.84 -21.38 9.79
C ASP A 16 12.26 -22.83 9.51
N GLY A 17 11.83 -23.39 8.38
CA GLY A 17 12.10 -24.79 8.00
C GLY A 17 13.48 -25.04 7.39
N ARG A 18 14.14 -24.02 6.87
CA ARG A 18 15.46 -24.12 6.22
C ARG A 18 16.38 -22.97 6.63
N PRO A 19 16.71 -22.87 7.93
CA PRO A 19 17.57 -21.80 8.44
C PRO A 19 18.95 -21.77 7.77
N ASP A 20 19.43 -22.91 7.29
CA ASP A 20 20.69 -23.06 6.53
C ASP A 20 20.71 -22.20 5.23
N LEU A 21 19.56 -21.99 4.60
CA LEU A 21 19.44 -21.17 3.38
C LEU A 21 19.29 -19.66 3.66
N PHE A 22 19.01 -19.31 4.89
CA PHE A 22 18.68 -17.93 5.29
C PHE A 22 19.67 -17.35 6.31
N GLU A 23 20.82 -17.97 6.47
CA GLU A 23 21.86 -17.46 7.36
C GLU A 23 22.22 -16.00 7.02
N GLY A 24 22.21 -15.13 8.00
CA GLY A 24 22.45 -13.71 7.82
C GLY A 24 21.33 -12.92 7.12
N LYS A 25 20.21 -13.57 6.77
CA LYS A 25 19.05 -12.88 6.18
C LYS A 25 18.05 -12.43 7.24
N GLU A 26 17.41 -11.31 6.97
CA GLU A 26 16.37 -10.79 7.84
C GLU A 26 15.08 -11.63 7.74
N HIS A 27 14.38 -11.78 8.87
CA HIS A 27 13.11 -12.51 8.92
C HIS A 27 12.09 -11.88 7.94
N PRO A 28 11.31 -12.68 7.16
CA PRO A 28 10.42 -12.18 6.11
C PRO A 28 9.40 -11.12 6.56
N ARG A 29 8.92 -11.18 7.81
CA ARG A 29 8.02 -10.15 8.36
C ARG A 29 8.70 -8.79 8.47
N LYS A 30 9.97 -8.75 8.86
CA LYS A 30 10.72 -7.50 8.94
C LYS A 30 11.02 -6.94 7.57
N SER A 31 11.45 -7.79 6.63
CA SER A 31 11.78 -7.34 5.27
C SER A 31 10.57 -6.80 4.51
N VAL A 32 9.39 -7.41 4.67
CA VAL A 32 8.15 -6.93 4.02
C VAL A 32 7.55 -5.73 4.77
N GLY A 33 7.64 -5.69 6.10
CA GLY A 33 7.21 -4.57 6.93
C GLY A 33 8.25 -3.45 7.08
N HIS A 34 9.28 -3.41 6.23
CA HIS A 34 10.30 -2.38 6.30
C HIS A 34 9.69 -1.00 5.96
N LYS A 35 9.98 0.01 6.77
CA LYS A 35 9.40 1.35 6.66
C LYS A 35 9.56 2.04 5.29
N ASN A 36 10.49 1.58 4.47
CA ASN A 36 10.75 2.11 3.13
C ASN A 36 10.05 1.31 2.01
N ILE A 37 9.22 0.31 2.35
CA ILE A 37 8.45 -0.46 1.38
C ILE A 37 7.00 -0.01 1.47
N PHE A 38 6.48 0.51 0.37
CA PHE A 38 5.09 0.90 0.21
C PHE A 38 4.41 0.01 -0.82
N PHE A 39 3.11 -0.10 -0.70
CA PHE A 39 2.25 -0.93 -1.54
C PHE A 39 1.14 -0.05 -2.13
N ASP A 40 0.80 -0.26 -3.38
CA ASP A 40 -0.32 0.40 -4.01
C ASP A 40 -1.67 -0.23 -3.64
N THR A 41 -2.75 0.51 -3.86
CA THR A 41 -4.13 0.04 -3.67
C THR A 41 -4.62 -0.83 -4.82
N LEU A 42 -3.80 -1.12 -5.82
CA LEU A 42 -4.16 -1.93 -6.97
C LEU A 42 -4.23 -3.42 -6.58
N VAL A 43 -5.25 -3.77 -5.86
CA VAL A 43 -5.53 -5.13 -5.35
C VAL A 43 -6.85 -5.70 -5.86
N HIS A 44 -7.56 -4.94 -6.70
CA HIS A 44 -8.76 -5.29 -7.47
C HIS A 44 -10.04 -5.57 -6.67
N ASP A 45 -9.95 -5.80 -5.37
CA ASP A 45 -11.10 -5.99 -4.47
C ASP A 45 -10.79 -5.56 -3.04
N THR A 46 -11.82 -5.31 -2.26
CA THR A 46 -11.69 -4.87 -0.85
C THR A 46 -11.14 -5.95 0.06
N GLY A 47 -11.31 -7.23 -0.26
CA GLY A 47 -10.71 -8.34 0.51
C GLY A 47 -9.18 -8.35 0.39
N GLY A 48 -8.66 -8.09 -0.83
CA GLY A 48 -7.24 -7.88 -1.06
C GLY A 48 -6.70 -6.66 -0.31
N LEU A 49 -7.45 -5.56 -0.30
CA LEU A 49 -7.08 -4.35 0.45
C LEU A 49 -7.10 -4.60 1.97
N GLU A 50 -8.11 -5.28 2.49
CA GLU A 50 -8.18 -5.66 3.91
C GLU A 50 -6.96 -6.48 4.33
N LEU A 51 -6.61 -7.50 3.54
CA LEU A 51 -5.44 -8.34 3.80
C LEU A 51 -4.15 -7.52 3.80
N LEU A 52 -4.00 -6.60 2.84
CA LEU A 52 -2.85 -5.71 2.73
C LEU A 52 -2.72 -4.82 3.97
N VAL A 53 -3.78 -4.11 4.33
CA VAL A 53 -3.81 -3.20 5.49
C VAL A 53 -3.59 -3.95 6.81
N ARG A 54 -4.18 -5.12 6.97
CA ARG A 54 -4.00 -5.97 8.15
C ARG A 54 -2.54 -6.41 8.34
N ASN A 55 -1.85 -6.72 7.25
CA ASN A 55 -0.48 -7.23 7.31
C ASN A 55 0.59 -6.13 7.38
N GLN A 56 0.35 -4.99 6.74
CA GLN A 56 1.36 -3.94 6.59
C GLN A 56 1.04 -2.66 7.37
N GLY A 57 -0.23 -2.45 7.70
CA GLY A 57 -0.72 -1.17 8.19
C GLY A 57 -1.09 -0.23 7.04
N SER A 58 -2.07 0.64 7.28
CA SER A 58 -2.52 1.63 6.28
C SER A 58 -1.45 2.66 5.92
N GLN A 59 -0.48 2.89 6.81
CA GLN A 59 0.61 3.87 6.61
C GLN A 59 1.59 3.48 5.50
N GLN A 60 1.62 2.21 5.10
CA GLN A 60 2.47 1.71 4.01
C GLN A 60 1.69 1.46 2.72
N VAL A 61 0.45 1.92 2.65
CA VAL A 61 -0.38 1.83 1.44
C VAL A 61 -0.49 3.20 0.80
N VAL A 62 -0.30 3.26 -0.51
CA VAL A 62 -0.42 4.48 -1.33
C VAL A 62 -1.46 4.26 -2.42
N MET A 63 -2.08 5.33 -2.89
CA MET A 63 -3.02 5.24 -4.00
C MET A 63 -2.31 4.85 -5.29
N GLY A 64 -2.83 3.85 -6.01
CA GLY A 64 -2.34 3.42 -7.31
C GLY A 64 -3.48 2.98 -8.22
N LEU A 65 -3.46 3.41 -9.49
CA LEU A 65 -4.54 3.18 -10.46
C LEU A 65 -4.15 2.29 -11.63
N ASP A 66 -2.84 2.11 -11.87
CA ASP A 66 -2.31 1.44 -13.07
C ASP A 66 -2.75 2.11 -14.40
N ASP A 67 -3.13 3.39 -14.34
CA ASP A 67 -3.50 4.14 -15.54
C ASP A 67 -2.29 4.30 -16.49
N PRO A 68 -2.43 4.08 -17.81
CA PRO A 68 -3.67 3.89 -18.60
C PRO A 68 -4.04 2.43 -18.89
N TYR A 69 -3.59 1.49 -18.09
CA TYR A 69 -3.84 0.06 -18.34
C TYR A 69 -5.25 -0.35 -17.93
N PRO A 70 -5.86 -1.36 -18.61
CA PRO A 70 -7.25 -1.73 -18.40
C PRO A 70 -7.53 -2.48 -17.10
N LEU A 71 -6.51 -2.84 -16.33
CA LEU A 71 -6.65 -3.54 -15.06
C LEU A 71 -6.67 -2.60 -13.83
N GLY A 72 -7.06 -1.35 -14.03
CA GLY A 72 -7.30 -0.41 -12.93
C GLY A 72 -8.37 -0.89 -11.95
N GLU A 73 -8.82 -0.05 -11.04
CA GLU A 73 -9.75 -0.43 -9.96
C GLU A 73 -10.98 -1.23 -10.42
N MET A 74 -11.11 -2.48 -10.03
CA MET A 74 -12.05 -3.44 -10.63
C MET A 74 -12.99 -4.15 -9.66
N GLU A 75 -13.46 -3.60 -8.59
CA GLU A 75 -14.33 -4.43 -7.73
C GLU A 75 -15.73 -4.77 -8.34
N SER A 76 -16.06 -4.47 -9.54
CA SER A 76 -17.22 -5.03 -10.25
C SER A 76 -17.30 -4.47 -11.66
N GLU A 77 -17.44 -5.34 -12.65
CA GLU A 77 -17.69 -4.97 -14.05
C GLU A 77 -19.02 -4.24 -14.27
N GLN A 78 -19.96 -4.33 -13.32
CA GLN A 78 -21.32 -3.78 -13.44
C GLN A 78 -21.46 -2.32 -13.00
N GLN A 79 -20.45 -1.74 -12.37
CA GLN A 79 -20.46 -0.34 -11.94
C GLN A 79 -19.26 0.39 -12.53
N SER A 80 -19.48 1.62 -12.99
CA SER A 80 -18.38 2.46 -13.49
C SER A 80 -17.28 2.59 -12.44
N SER A 81 -16.06 2.25 -12.83
CA SER A 81 -14.89 2.48 -12.00
C SER A 81 -14.52 3.97 -12.05
N TYR A 82 -14.10 4.50 -10.94
CA TYR A 82 -13.53 5.84 -10.81
C TYR A 82 -12.34 5.79 -9.84
N PRO A 83 -11.37 6.72 -9.96
CA PRO A 83 -10.24 6.75 -9.05
C PRO A 83 -10.66 6.85 -7.59
N GLY A 84 -10.22 5.91 -6.75
CA GLY A 84 -10.56 5.87 -5.33
C GLY A 84 -11.79 5.06 -4.95
N LYS A 85 -12.53 4.48 -5.92
CA LYS A 85 -13.69 3.63 -5.64
C LYS A 85 -13.41 2.53 -4.60
N ILE A 86 -12.24 1.91 -4.67
CA ILE A 86 -11.86 0.85 -3.73
C ILE A 86 -11.74 1.38 -2.29
N LEU A 87 -11.31 2.63 -2.11
CA LEU A 87 -11.24 3.27 -0.79
C LEU A 87 -12.63 3.59 -0.26
N ASP A 88 -13.54 4.09 -1.10
CA ASP A 88 -14.94 4.35 -0.73
C ASP A 88 -15.62 3.05 -0.27
N LEU A 89 -15.48 1.97 -1.04
CA LEU A 89 -16.00 0.66 -0.67
C LEU A 89 -15.36 0.12 0.63
N ALA A 90 -14.08 0.36 0.84
CA ALA A 90 -13.41 -0.03 2.08
C ALA A 90 -13.91 0.76 3.29
N MET A 91 -14.27 2.04 3.13
CA MET A 91 -14.92 2.83 4.18
C MET A 91 -16.32 2.32 4.48
N GLU A 92 -17.14 2.07 3.47
CA GLU A 92 -18.49 1.51 3.63
C GLU A 92 -18.46 0.18 4.38
N ARG A 93 -17.48 -0.67 4.08
CA ARG A 93 -17.26 -1.97 4.75
C ARG A 93 -16.52 -1.88 6.08
N LYS A 94 -16.17 -0.69 6.54
CA LYS A 94 -15.43 -0.44 7.79
C LYS A 94 -14.06 -1.12 7.85
N ILE A 95 -13.44 -1.32 6.71
CA ILE A 95 -12.07 -1.81 6.58
C ILE A 95 -11.08 -0.68 6.86
N LEU A 96 -11.42 0.54 6.40
CA LEU A 96 -10.64 1.76 6.59
C LEU A 96 -11.49 2.84 7.26
N THR A 97 -10.85 3.69 8.04
CA THR A 97 -11.43 4.94 8.53
C THR A 97 -11.23 6.05 7.49
N PRO A 98 -12.03 7.14 7.52
CA PRO A 98 -11.81 8.30 6.67
C PRO A 98 -10.38 8.84 6.72
N THR A 99 -9.81 8.99 7.91
CA THR A 99 -8.43 9.46 8.08
C THR A 99 -7.39 8.53 7.44
N GLN A 100 -7.63 7.20 7.44
CA GLN A 100 -6.75 6.27 6.75
C GLN A 100 -6.87 6.39 5.23
N CYS A 101 -8.07 6.64 4.72
CA CYS A 101 -8.29 6.89 3.29
C CYS A 101 -7.59 8.18 2.84
N ASP A 102 -7.72 9.27 3.59
CA ASP A 102 -7.03 10.52 3.32
C ASP A 102 -5.51 10.32 3.29
N ALA A 103 -4.98 9.59 4.27
CA ALA A 103 -3.55 9.28 4.31
C ALA A 103 -3.09 8.43 3.11
N ILE A 104 -3.88 7.45 2.66
CA ILE A 104 -3.58 6.63 1.47
C ILE A 104 -3.58 7.48 0.21
N TRP A 105 -4.50 8.46 0.11
CA TRP A 105 -4.59 9.38 -1.00
C TRP A 105 -3.38 10.31 -1.10
N GLU A 106 -2.91 10.85 0.02
CA GLU A 106 -1.98 11.97 0.01
C GLU A 106 -0.76 11.76 0.92
N ASP A 107 -0.96 11.60 2.23
CA ASP A 107 0.14 11.66 3.20
C ASP A 107 1.18 10.57 3.00
N ASN A 108 0.75 9.35 2.69
CA ASN A 108 1.65 8.21 2.57
C ASN A 108 2.56 8.31 1.35
N VAL A 109 2.07 8.85 0.22
CA VAL A 109 2.92 9.07 -0.97
C VAL A 109 3.93 10.17 -0.71
N ILE A 110 3.55 11.22 0.02
CA ILE A 110 4.47 12.29 0.44
C ILE A 110 5.54 11.70 1.37
N GLN A 111 5.14 10.85 2.31
CA GLN A 111 6.08 10.17 3.21
C GLN A 111 7.02 9.24 2.44
N TRP A 112 6.51 8.49 1.46
CA TRP A 112 7.32 7.63 0.60
C TRP A 112 8.38 8.41 -0.19
N LEU A 113 8.00 9.54 -0.78
CA LEU A 113 8.88 10.37 -1.61
C LEU A 113 9.91 11.16 -0.80
N CYS A 114 9.53 11.65 0.37
CA CYS A 114 10.33 12.59 1.16
C CYS A 114 11.00 11.95 2.37
N GLY A 115 10.53 10.76 2.80
CA GLY A 115 10.94 10.17 4.08
C GLY A 115 10.70 11.12 5.24
N ASP A 116 11.63 11.12 6.19
CA ASP A 116 11.56 11.98 7.38
C ASP A 116 12.22 13.37 7.17
N ASN A 117 12.46 13.77 5.90
CA ASN A 117 13.14 15.05 5.61
C ASN A 117 12.12 16.19 5.43
N PRO A 118 12.00 17.12 6.40
CA PRO A 118 11.01 18.19 6.35
C PRO A 118 11.24 19.21 5.24
N GLU A 119 12.49 19.45 4.85
CA GLU A 119 12.81 20.41 3.77
C GLU A 119 12.38 19.86 2.41
N VAL A 120 12.61 18.57 2.16
CA VAL A 120 12.19 17.89 0.93
C VAL A 120 10.67 17.85 0.87
N LYS A 121 10.01 17.52 1.99
CA LYS A 121 8.54 17.54 2.10
C LYS A 121 7.99 18.92 1.77
N GLN A 122 8.53 19.99 2.36
CA GLN A 122 8.06 21.35 2.12
C GLN A 122 8.25 21.77 0.65
N LYS A 123 9.40 21.45 0.04
CA LYS A 123 9.64 21.72 -1.38
C LYS A 123 8.67 20.99 -2.29
N LEU A 124 8.36 19.72 -1.99
CA LEU A 124 7.41 18.93 -2.76
C LEU A 124 6.01 19.54 -2.68
N VAL A 125 5.53 19.82 -1.47
CA VAL A 125 4.20 20.40 -1.24
C VAL A 125 4.08 21.77 -1.93
N ASN A 126 5.07 22.63 -1.80
CA ASN A 126 5.07 23.93 -2.49
C ASN A 126 4.96 23.77 -4.01
N ARG A 127 5.69 22.79 -4.57
CA ARG A 127 5.67 22.52 -6.01
C ARG A 127 4.32 21.99 -6.49
N ILE A 128 3.67 21.12 -5.70
CA ILE A 128 2.33 20.60 -6.01
C ILE A 128 1.29 21.72 -5.95
N LEU A 129 1.38 22.60 -4.95
CA LEU A 129 0.45 23.71 -4.78
C LEU A 129 0.74 24.93 -5.68
N GLY A 130 1.78 24.85 -6.51
CA GLY A 130 2.18 25.97 -7.38
C GLY A 130 2.78 27.17 -6.64
N ASN A 131 3.17 27.00 -5.40
CA ASN A 131 3.84 27.98 -4.56
C ASN A 131 5.35 27.91 -4.83
N SER A 132 5.82 28.54 -5.91
CA SER A 132 7.24 28.65 -6.22
C SER A 132 7.90 29.83 -5.50
#